data_1fd1b153b7979ddfe73231e9ad8131b5
#
_entry.id   1fd1b153b7979ddfe73231e9ad8131b5
#
_cell.length_a   1.000
_cell.length_b   1.000
_cell.length_c   1.000
_cell.angle_alpha   90.00
_cell.angle_beta   90.00
_cell.angle_gamma   90.00
#
_symmetry.space_group_name_H-M   'P 1'
#
loop_
_entity.id
_entity.type
_entity.pdbx_description
1 polymer ?
#
loop_
_entity_poly.entity_id
_entity_poly.type
_entity_poly.pdbx_seq_one_letter_code
_entity_poly.pdbx_strand_id
1 'polypeptide(L)'
;MKKLYILINEIGGAMTKRNSNMELLRITAILMIIEFHIFVHCIDGQLTHTDSIQELGNGWYCKPMFSKELCILAAISPMGQVGNAIFILISGYFMAEKYSIDLTKISKKLLLQLGFATVALGLASIYAYNNITEFPIELVQFSAFNGMSWYAGYYFTVIVIAKLYLNGLLRRLDRKNYVMLLMVLFALIQFSWSINVMYNFVIGMETLCTGLFLYSLGGYVKKYDPFGRIRLWAVLAVIIVMNLFVIGSFYINTAENILAYDPESSALFIQSIPQYLNNQIVPVVLGIAVFELFRRLKVPNSSAVNFIGASTFMTYLIHDNKFFYKIWNIEDWITLLHENIMQFHGVFWGWVLITFAVGILCYAIFAGLSKLLNICKPLAIKQTAQV
;
A
#
# COMPACT_ATOMS: atom_id res chain seq x y z
N MET A 1 -25.72 -16.36 4.44
CA MET A 1 -25.03 -16.29 3.13
C MET A 1 -25.91 -15.74 2.00
N LYS A 2 -27.11 -16.25 1.72
CA LYS A 2 -28.00 -15.73 0.64
C LYS A 2 -28.35 -14.23 0.78
N LYS A 3 -28.66 -13.74 1.99
CA LYS A 3 -28.95 -12.31 2.25
C LYS A 3 -27.73 -11.41 2.05
N LEU A 4 -26.52 -11.86 2.42
CA LEU A 4 -25.27 -11.14 2.19
C LEU A 4 -24.95 -11.06 0.69
N TYR A 5 -25.17 -12.15 -0.05
CA TYR A 5 -25.00 -12.19 -1.50
C TYR A 5 -25.97 -11.25 -2.24
N ILE A 6 -27.24 -11.19 -1.80
CA ILE A 6 -28.24 -10.26 -2.33
C ILE A 6 -27.84 -8.81 -2.02
N LEU A 7 -27.39 -8.52 -0.78
CA LEU A 7 -26.91 -7.19 -0.39
C LEU A 7 -25.69 -6.75 -1.21
N ILE A 8 -24.73 -7.65 -1.44
CA ILE A 8 -23.55 -7.41 -2.30
C ILE A 8 -23.98 -7.11 -3.73
N ASN A 9 -24.92 -7.86 -4.28
CA ASN A 9 -25.44 -7.62 -5.64
C ASN A 9 -26.27 -6.35 -5.76
N GLU A 10 -27.05 -5.98 -4.76
CA GLU A 10 -27.82 -4.73 -4.76
C GLU A 10 -26.92 -3.49 -4.54
N ILE A 11 -25.88 -3.59 -3.72
CA ILE A 11 -24.86 -2.55 -3.57
C ILE A 11 -24.02 -2.44 -4.86
N GLY A 12 -23.77 -3.58 -5.53
CA GLY A 12 -23.04 -3.67 -6.80
C GLY A 12 -23.84 -3.20 -8.03
N GLY A 13 -25.18 -3.15 -7.97
CA GLY A 13 -26.05 -2.84 -9.10
C GLY A 13 -25.98 -1.43 -9.68
N ALA A 14 -25.27 -0.50 -9.01
CA ALA A 14 -24.97 0.83 -9.53
C ALA A 14 -23.49 0.99 -9.98
N MET A 15 -22.69 -0.07 -9.90
CA MET A 15 -21.30 -0.05 -10.36
C MET A 15 -21.26 -0.36 -11.85
N THR A 16 -20.87 0.62 -12.66
CA THR A 16 -20.39 0.39 -14.03
C THR A 16 -19.52 -0.86 -14.06
N LYS A 17 -19.69 -1.72 -15.07
CA LYS A 17 -18.92 -2.96 -15.24
C LYS A 17 -17.44 -2.74 -14.95
N ARG A 18 -16.95 -3.10 -13.76
CA ARG A 18 -15.55 -2.99 -13.37
C ARG A 18 -14.77 -4.14 -14.00
N ASN A 19 -13.49 -3.91 -14.25
CA ASN A 19 -12.58 -4.94 -14.74
C ASN A 19 -12.05 -5.74 -13.54
N SER A 20 -12.53 -6.98 -13.37
CA SER A 20 -12.15 -7.82 -12.23
C SER A 20 -10.65 -8.14 -12.17
N ASN A 21 -9.93 -8.14 -13.29
CA ASN A 21 -8.47 -8.28 -13.29
C ASN A 21 -7.82 -7.13 -12.50
N MET A 22 -8.27 -5.90 -12.76
CA MET A 22 -7.72 -4.71 -12.10
C MET A 22 -8.19 -4.58 -10.66
N GLU A 23 -9.37 -5.09 -10.33
CA GLU A 23 -9.82 -5.17 -8.94
C GLU A 23 -9.02 -6.24 -8.17
N LEU A 24 -8.71 -7.37 -8.80
CA LEU A 24 -7.83 -8.39 -8.22
C LEU A 24 -6.41 -7.85 -8.01
N LEU A 25 -5.89 -7.07 -8.96
CA LEU A 25 -4.62 -6.37 -8.81
C LEU A 25 -4.62 -5.39 -7.62
N ARG A 26 -5.71 -4.65 -7.40
CA ARG A 26 -5.87 -3.78 -6.21
C ARG A 26 -5.87 -4.57 -4.91
N ILE A 27 -6.54 -5.72 -4.89
CA ILE A 27 -6.54 -6.63 -3.74
C ILE A 27 -5.11 -7.12 -3.46
N THR A 28 -4.39 -7.56 -4.47
CA THR A 28 -2.98 -7.97 -4.31
C THR A 28 -2.13 -6.82 -3.79
N ALA A 29 -2.29 -5.62 -4.35
CA ALA A 29 -1.52 -4.44 -3.92
C ALA A 29 -1.78 -4.06 -2.45
N ILE A 30 -3.02 -4.11 -1.97
CA ILE A 30 -3.30 -3.78 -0.56
C ILE A 30 -2.80 -4.87 0.39
N LEU A 31 -2.82 -6.14 0.00
CA LEU A 31 -2.21 -7.21 0.79
C LEU A 31 -0.69 -7.00 0.92
N MET A 32 0.01 -6.64 -0.17
CA MET A 32 1.42 -6.26 -0.14
C MET A 32 1.70 -5.07 0.79
N ILE A 33 0.78 -4.11 0.88
CA ILE A 33 0.94 -2.95 1.76
C ILE A 33 0.72 -3.34 3.23
N ILE A 34 -0.26 -4.20 3.52
CA ILE A 34 -0.51 -4.67 4.90
C ILE A 34 0.70 -5.47 5.42
N GLU A 35 1.21 -6.43 4.63
CA GLU A 35 2.39 -7.23 5.01
C GLU A 35 3.60 -6.35 5.31
N PHE A 36 3.83 -5.33 4.46
CA PHE A 36 4.92 -4.37 4.65
C PHE A 36 4.76 -3.55 5.94
N HIS A 37 3.54 -3.13 6.27
CA HIS A 37 3.30 -2.35 7.49
C HIS A 37 3.46 -3.20 8.76
N ILE A 38 3.02 -4.46 8.77
CA ILE A 38 3.32 -5.39 9.87
C ILE A 38 4.84 -5.52 10.03
N PHE A 39 5.55 -5.68 8.90
CA PHE A 39 6.99 -5.79 8.93
C PHE A 39 7.66 -4.54 9.51
N VAL A 40 7.42 -3.36 8.94
CA VAL A 40 8.13 -2.12 9.31
C VAL A 40 7.76 -1.63 10.72
N HIS A 41 6.50 -1.77 11.12
CA HIS A 41 6.04 -1.21 12.40
C HIS A 41 6.10 -2.19 13.57
N CYS A 42 6.37 -3.47 13.31
CA CYS A 42 6.42 -4.48 14.36
C CYS A 42 7.73 -5.28 14.30
N ILE A 43 7.97 -6.03 13.23
CA ILE A 43 9.12 -6.93 13.13
C ILE A 43 10.43 -6.15 13.12
N ASP A 44 10.54 -5.11 12.28
CA ASP A 44 11.73 -4.26 12.20
C ASP A 44 12.01 -3.55 13.52
N GLY A 45 10.96 -3.06 14.20
CA GLY A 45 11.07 -2.46 15.53
C GLY A 45 11.59 -3.43 16.59
N GLN A 46 11.12 -4.69 16.57
CA GLN A 46 11.61 -5.71 17.51
C GLN A 46 13.05 -6.15 17.20
N LEU A 47 13.47 -6.13 15.92
CA LEU A 47 14.85 -6.42 15.53
C LEU A 47 15.84 -5.31 15.90
N THR A 48 15.39 -4.06 15.84
CA THR A 48 16.29 -2.89 15.94
C THR A 48 16.20 -2.16 17.27
N HIS A 49 15.37 -2.60 18.21
CA HIS A 49 15.19 -1.93 19.49
C HIS A 49 16.48 -1.92 20.33
N THR A 50 16.87 -0.74 20.77
CA THR A 50 18.13 -0.46 21.48
C THR A 50 18.26 -1.21 22.82
N ASP A 51 17.17 -1.48 23.50
CA ASP A 51 17.19 -2.23 24.77
C ASP A 51 17.59 -3.71 24.59
N SER A 52 17.43 -4.22 23.38
CA SER A 52 17.79 -5.60 23.01
C SER A 52 19.21 -5.73 22.47
N ILE A 53 19.95 -4.65 22.23
CA ILE A 53 21.28 -4.71 21.57
C ILE A 53 22.29 -5.49 22.40
N GLN A 54 22.31 -5.30 23.73
CA GLN A 54 23.19 -6.07 24.60
C GLN A 54 22.78 -7.55 24.68
N GLU A 55 21.48 -7.83 24.65
CA GLU A 55 20.94 -9.19 24.55
C GLU A 55 21.17 -9.77 23.17
N LEU A 56 21.02 -8.97 22.11
CA LEU A 56 21.32 -9.34 20.74
C LEU A 56 22.80 -9.70 20.55
N GLY A 57 23.74 -8.93 21.11
CA GLY A 57 25.18 -9.19 21.03
C GLY A 57 25.61 -10.54 21.63
N ASN A 58 24.93 -11.00 22.66
CA ASN A 58 25.17 -12.28 23.31
C ASN A 58 24.19 -13.39 22.85
N GLY A 59 23.21 -13.05 22.04
CA GLY A 59 22.11 -13.92 21.65
C GLY A 59 22.32 -14.66 20.33
N TRP A 60 21.37 -15.48 19.98
CA TRP A 60 21.29 -16.27 18.75
C TRP A 60 21.20 -15.40 17.47
N TYR A 61 20.77 -14.16 17.56
CA TYR A 61 20.69 -13.21 16.47
C TYR A 61 22.03 -12.88 15.80
N CYS A 62 23.13 -12.98 16.55
CA CYS A 62 24.48 -12.73 16.06
C CYS A 62 25.12 -13.99 15.45
N LYS A 63 24.40 -15.10 15.38
CA LYS A 63 24.95 -16.35 14.81
C LYS A 63 24.68 -16.36 13.30
N PRO A 64 25.65 -16.85 12.49
CA PRO A 64 25.47 -17.00 11.04
C PRO A 64 24.24 -17.82 10.63
N MET A 65 23.72 -18.67 11.54
CA MET A 65 22.51 -19.45 11.33
C MET A 65 21.27 -18.58 11.16
N PHE A 66 21.23 -17.38 11.75
CA PHE A 66 20.13 -16.44 11.63
C PHE A 66 19.95 -15.86 10.22
N SER A 67 20.94 -16.03 9.36
CA SER A 67 20.86 -15.58 7.96
C SER A 67 19.72 -16.20 7.15
N LYS A 68 19.23 -17.39 7.53
CA LYS A 68 18.06 -18.02 6.90
C LYS A 68 16.77 -17.27 7.23
N GLU A 69 16.59 -16.90 8.49
CA GLU A 69 15.44 -16.12 8.99
C GLU A 69 15.41 -14.75 8.34
N LEU A 70 16.59 -14.14 8.16
CA LEU A 70 16.71 -12.85 7.49
C LEU A 70 16.31 -12.92 6.01
N CYS A 71 16.56 -14.02 5.31
CA CYS A 71 16.07 -14.22 3.95
C CYS A 71 14.53 -14.24 3.87
N ILE A 72 13.86 -14.80 4.88
CA ILE A 72 12.40 -14.81 4.95
C ILE A 72 11.88 -13.39 5.14
N LEU A 73 12.50 -12.63 6.06
CA LEU A 73 12.17 -11.23 6.27
C LEU A 73 12.39 -10.38 5.01
N ALA A 74 13.47 -10.62 4.28
CA ALA A 74 13.76 -9.93 3.03
C ALA A 74 12.70 -10.19 1.95
N ALA A 75 12.11 -11.38 1.92
CA ALA A 75 11.05 -11.70 0.97
C ALA A 75 9.74 -10.96 1.25
N ILE A 76 9.51 -10.59 2.50
CA ILE A 76 8.28 -9.89 2.95
C ILE A 76 8.44 -8.37 2.84
N SER A 77 9.61 -7.83 3.24
CA SER A 77 9.80 -6.39 3.48
C SER A 77 9.54 -5.45 2.28
N PRO A 78 9.84 -5.83 1.04
CA PRO A 78 9.83 -4.87 -0.07
C PRO A 78 8.46 -4.61 -0.71
N MET A 79 7.45 -5.39 -0.43
CA MET A 79 6.23 -5.44 -1.25
C MET A 79 5.32 -4.21 -1.10
N GLY A 80 5.37 -3.48 0.02
CA GLY A 80 4.52 -2.31 0.23
C GLY A 80 4.71 -1.22 -0.80
N GLN A 81 5.95 -0.95 -1.17
CA GLN A 81 6.27 0.06 -2.18
C GLN A 81 5.83 -0.36 -3.59
N VAL A 82 5.89 -1.66 -3.88
CA VAL A 82 5.32 -2.24 -5.12
C VAL A 82 3.80 -2.04 -5.14
N GLY A 83 3.12 -2.29 -4.02
CA GLY A 83 1.68 -2.05 -3.86
C GLY A 83 1.30 -0.59 -4.12
N ASN A 84 2.04 0.36 -3.56
CA ASN A 84 1.86 1.80 -3.79
C ASN A 84 2.01 2.17 -5.27
N ALA A 85 3.06 1.67 -5.93
CA ALA A 85 3.29 1.91 -7.36
C ALA A 85 2.13 1.38 -8.22
N ILE A 86 1.60 0.21 -7.91
CA ILE A 86 0.48 -0.42 -8.61
C ILE A 86 -0.78 0.46 -8.54
N PHE A 87 -1.13 1.04 -7.40
CA PHE A 87 -2.31 1.90 -7.28
C PHE A 87 -2.24 3.13 -8.18
N ILE A 88 -1.06 3.75 -8.28
CA ILE A 88 -0.85 4.91 -9.17
C ILE A 88 -0.89 4.48 -10.64
N LEU A 89 -0.24 3.36 -11.00
CA LEU A 89 -0.29 2.80 -12.37
C LEU A 89 -1.73 2.52 -12.82
N ILE A 90 -2.54 1.88 -11.99
CA ILE A 90 -3.97 1.63 -12.26
C ILE A 90 -4.71 2.96 -12.51
N SER A 91 -4.42 3.97 -11.71
CA SER A 91 -5.06 5.28 -11.83
C SER A 91 -4.71 5.95 -13.14
N GLY A 92 -3.44 5.95 -13.52
CA GLY A 92 -2.98 6.45 -14.81
C GLY A 92 -3.60 5.70 -15.98
N TYR A 93 -3.62 4.37 -15.92
CA TYR A 93 -4.21 3.52 -16.95
C TYR A 93 -5.68 3.85 -17.23
N PHE A 94 -6.47 4.16 -16.20
CA PHE A 94 -7.89 4.45 -16.37
C PHE A 94 -8.22 5.93 -16.55
N MET A 95 -7.36 6.85 -16.13
CA MET A 95 -7.70 8.27 -16.06
C MET A 95 -6.88 9.19 -16.97
N ALA A 96 -5.70 8.78 -17.44
CA ALA A 96 -4.83 9.65 -18.24
C ALA A 96 -5.47 10.12 -19.57
N GLU A 97 -6.27 9.26 -20.20
CA GLU A 97 -6.97 9.57 -21.44
C GLU A 97 -8.33 10.27 -21.25
N LYS A 98 -8.80 10.44 -19.99
CA LYS A 98 -10.10 11.10 -19.74
C LYS A 98 -10.03 12.60 -19.98
N TYR A 99 -11.01 13.14 -20.68
CA TYR A 99 -11.17 14.58 -20.90
C TYR A 99 -11.60 15.33 -19.62
N SER A 100 -12.37 14.68 -18.76
CA SER A 100 -12.79 15.26 -17.50
C SER A 100 -12.65 14.28 -16.35
N ILE A 101 -12.14 14.79 -15.23
CA ILE A 101 -12.10 14.11 -13.94
C ILE A 101 -12.91 14.96 -12.96
N ASP A 102 -13.90 14.36 -12.33
CA ASP A 102 -14.72 15.04 -11.32
C ASP A 102 -13.99 15.00 -9.96
N LEU A 103 -13.20 16.04 -9.70
CA LEU A 103 -12.45 16.16 -8.43
C LEU A 103 -13.41 16.29 -7.23
N THR A 104 -14.54 16.96 -7.37
CA THR A 104 -15.50 17.13 -6.28
C THR A 104 -16.04 15.77 -5.83
N LYS A 105 -16.37 14.90 -6.79
CA LYS A 105 -16.83 13.54 -6.49
C LYS A 105 -15.74 12.71 -5.84
N ILE A 106 -14.48 12.83 -6.31
CA ILE A 106 -13.32 12.11 -5.74
C ILE A 106 -13.05 12.61 -4.33
N SER A 107 -12.94 13.93 -4.12
CA SER A 107 -12.71 14.54 -2.80
C SER A 107 -13.79 14.15 -1.81
N LYS A 108 -15.07 14.28 -2.18
CA LYS A 108 -16.19 13.89 -1.32
C LYS A 108 -16.11 12.43 -0.90
N LYS A 109 -15.77 11.53 -1.83
CA LYS A 109 -15.60 10.10 -1.52
C LYS A 109 -14.45 9.86 -0.55
N LEU A 110 -13.27 10.48 -0.79
CA LEU A 110 -12.09 10.34 0.06
C LEU A 110 -12.37 10.86 1.47
N LEU A 111 -12.95 12.06 1.60
CA LEU A 111 -13.25 12.68 2.89
C LEU A 111 -14.30 11.89 3.69
N LEU A 112 -15.35 11.40 3.03
CA LEU A 112 -16.36 10.58 3.71
C LEU A 112 -15.78 9.25 4.22
N GLN A 113 -14.90 8.60 3.44
CA GLN A 113 -14.26 7.38 3.88
C GLN A 113 -13.25 7.63 4.99
N LEU A 114 -12.47 8.72 4.90
CA LEU A 114 -11.54 9.14 5.95
C LEU A 114 -12.28 9.44 7.26
N GLY A 115 -13.35 10.24 7.21
CA GLY A 115 -14.18 10.54 8.38
C GLY A 115 -14.78 9.29 9.01
N PHE A 116 -15.30 8.36 8.20
CA PHE A 116 -15.81 7.08 8.69
C PHE A 116 -14.72 6.24 9.36
N ALA A 117 -13.55 6.11 8.73
CA ALA A 117 -12.42 5.37 9.28
C ALA A 117 -11.95 5.96 10.61
N THR A 118 -11.85 7.29 10.71
CA THR A 118 -11.49 7.99 11.95
C THR A 118 -12.47 7.69 13.08
N VAL A 119 -13.78 7.73 12.81
CA VAL A 119 -14.80 7.40 13.82
C VAL A 119 -14.72 5.92 14.21
N ALA A 120 -14.59 5.01 13.25
CA ALA A 120 -14.50 3.58 13.51
C ALA A 120 -13.26 3.23 14.37
N LEU A 121 -12.10 3.80 14.04
CA LEU A 121 -10.87 3.63 14.81
C LEU A 121 -10.97 4.25 16.22
N GLY A 122 -11.60 5.43 16.33
CA GLY A 122 -11.85 6.07 17.63
C GLY A 122 -12.69 5.19 18.54
N LEU A 123 -13.78 4.62 18.03
CA LEU A 123 -14.64 3.70 18.81
C LEU A 123 -13.88 2.40 19.17
N ALA A 124 -13.11 1.85 18.25
CA ALA A 124 -12.29 0.67 18.50
C ALA A 124 -11.22 0.94 19.58
N SER A 125 -10.58 2.12 19.55
CA SER A 125 -9.57 2.53 20.54
C SER A 125 -10.18 2.73 21.94
N ILE A 126 -11.38 3.31 22.03
CA ILE A 126 -12.10 3.44 23.30
C ILE A 126 -12.43 2.05 23.87
N TYR A 127 -12.89 1.15 23.01
CA TYR A 127 -13.16 -0.23 23.43
C TYR A 127 -11.89 -0.95 23.91
N ALA A 128 -10.80 -0.82 23.16
CA ALA A 128 -9.52 -1.44 23.49
C ALA A 128 -8.95 -0.88 24.81
N TYR A 129 -9.01 0.43 25.02
CA TYR A 129 -8.57 1.08 26.27
C TYR A 129 -9.29 0.53 27.50
N ASN A 130 -10.59 0.23 27.38
CA ASN A 130 -11.39 -0.28 28.49
C ASN A 130 -11.24 -1.79 28.71
N ASN A 131 -10.74 -2.56 27.73
CA ASN A 131 -10.77 -4.03 27.79
C ASN A 131 -9.40 -4.69 27.61
N ILE A 132 -8.37 -3.96 27.15
CA ILE A 132 -7.02 -4.48 26.95
C ILE A 132 -6.09 -3.82 27.97
N THR A 133 -5.42 -4.64 28.78
CA THR A 133 -4.45 -4.15 29.77
C THR A 133 -3.32 -3.38 29.06
N GLU A 134 -2.94 -2.24 29.61
CA GLU A 134 -1.85 -1.39 29.12
C GLU A 134 -2.06 -0.80 27.70
N PHE A 135 -3.30 -0.71 27.22
CA PHE A 135 -3.56 -0.02 25.97
C PHE A 135 -3.32 1.50 26.12
N PRO A 136 -2.46 2.13 25.29
CA PRO A 136 -2.07 3.52 25.48
C PRO A 136 -3.25 4.48 25.29
N ILE A 137 -3.46 5.38 26.25
CA ILE A 137 -4.54 6.38 26.18
C ILE A 137 -4.38 7.35 25.01
N GLU A 138 -3.14 7.59 24.57
CA GLU A 138 -2.82 8.45 23.45
C GLU A 138 -3.47 7.94 22.14
N LEU A 139 -3.73 6.64 22.03
CA LEU A 139 -4.38 6.04 20.86
C LEU A 139 -5.90 6.25 20.86
N VAL A 140 -6.48 6.73 21.94
CA VAL A 140 -7.91 7.11 22.00
C VAL A 140 -8.17 8.47 21.36
N GLN A 141 -7.14 9.28 21.14
CA GLN A 141 -7.27 10.61 20.56
C GLN A 141 -7.49 10.54 19.05
N PHE A 142 -8.50 11.24 18.54
CA PHE A 142 -8.80 11.31 17.09
C PHE A 142 -7.62 11.84 16.25
N SER A 143 -6.78 12.71 16.80
CA SER A 143 -5.58 13.22 16.14
C SER A 143 -4.55 12.14 15.83
N ALA A 144 -4.53 11.05 16.60
CA ALA A 144 -3.60 9.94 16.36
C ALA A 144 -3.86 9.20 15.03
N PHE A 145 -5.06 9.32 14.45
CA PHE A 145 -5.44 8.65 13.21
C PHE A 145 -5.22 9.50 11.95
N ASN A 146 -5.13 10.82 12.09
CA ASN A 146 -5.01 11.74 10.94
C ASN A 146 -3.60 11.80 10.34
N GLY A 147 -2.56 11.56 11.13
CA GLY A 147 -1.16 11.64 10.68
C GLY A 147 -0.73 10.51 9.76
N MET A 148 -1.50 9.42 9.71
CA MET A 148 -1.10 8.17 9.06
C MET A 148 -1.59 8.02 7.62
N SER A 149 -2.50 8.86 7.14
CA SER A 149 -3.08 8.77 5.80
C SER A 149 -2.33 9.58 4.73
N TRP A 150 -1.00 9.63 4.85
CA TRP A 150 -0.13 10.39 3.93
C TRP A 150 -0.35 10.00 2.45
N TYR A 151 -0.55 8.71 2.18
CA TYR A 151 -0.77 8.22 0.83
C TYR A 151 -2.08 8.74 0.21
N ALA A 152 -3.12 8.95 1.02
CA ALA A 152 -4.37 9.55 0.54
C ALA A 152 -4.15 10.97 0.02
N GLY A 153 -3.37 11.79 0.76
CA GLY A 153 -2.98 13.13 0.35
C GLY A 153 -2.09 13.13 -0.89
N TYR A 154 -1.10 12.25 -0.91
CA TYR A 154 -0.22 12.04 -2.06
C TYR A 154 -1.01 11.64 -3.32
N TYR A 155 -1.85 10.61 -3.23
CA TYR A 155 -2.71 10.17 -4.32
C TYR A 155 -3.60 11.29 -4.85
N PHE A 156 -4.24 12.04 -3.92
CA PHE A 156 -5.11 13.14 -4.30
C PHE A 156 -4.34 14.25 -5.02
N THR A 157 -3.15 14.60 -4.55
CA THR A 157 -2.27 15.59 -5.20
C THR A 157 -1.93 15.18 -6.62
N VAL A 158 -1.53 13.92 -6.85
CA VAL A 158 -1.27 13.38 -8.19
C VAL A 158 -2.51 13.52 -9.09
N ILE A 159 -3.71 13.20 -8.60
CA ILE A 159 -4.95 13.30 -9.38
C ILE A 159 -5.32 14.76 -9.68
N VAL A 160 -5.08 15.69 -8.77
CA VAL A 160 -5.30 17.13 -9.01
C VAL A 160 -4.37 17.64 -10.12
N ILE A 161 -3.08 17.34 -10.04
CA ILE A 161 -2.11 17.70 -11.07
C ILE A 161 -2.46 17.03 -12.40
N ALA A 162 -2.85 15.76 -12.37
CA ALA A 162 -3.26 15.04 -13.56
C ALA A 162 -4.45 15.71 -14.25
N LYS A 163 -5.48 16.09 -13.49
CA LYS A 163 -6.65 16.78 -14.05
C LYS A 163 -6.30 18.15 -14.62
N LEU A 164 -5.56 18.96 -13.86
CA LEU A 164 -5.37 20.38 -14.21
C LEU A 164 -4.39 20.55 -15.39
N TYR A 165 -3.35 19.72 -15.43
CA TYR A 165 -2.25 19.91 -16.38
C TYR A 165 -1.87 18.65 -17.16
N LEU A 166 -1.61 17.54 -16.47
CA LEU A 166 -0.91 16.40 -17.04
C LEU A 166 -1.75 15.69 -18.12
N ASN A 167 -3.04 15.43 -17.90
CA ASN A 167 -3.89 14.75 -18.88
C ASN A 167 -4.02 15.53 -20.19
N GLY A 168 -4.08 16.87 -20.11
CA GLY A 168 -4.09 17.74 -21.28
C GLY A 168 -2.82 17.58 -22.11
N LEU A 169 -1.67 17.54 -21.44
CA LEU A 169 -0.37 17.30 -22.05
C LEU A 169 -0.27 15.89 -22.65
N LEU A 170 -0.53 14.85 -21.85
CA LEU A 170 -0.35 13.45 -22.25
C LEU A 170 -1.16 13.06 -23.49
N ARG A 171 -2.37 13.61 -23.64
CA ARG A 171 -3.21 13.36 -24.83
C ARG A 171 -2.63 13.95 -26.09
N ARG A 172 -1.96 15.11 -26.00
CA ARG A 172 -1.38 15.83 -27.14
C ARG A 172 -0.02 15.28 -27.57
N LEU A 173 0.70 14.60 -26.66
CA LEU A 173 2.01 14.07 -26.97
C LEU A 173 1.90 12.90 -27.97
N ASP A 174 2.77 12.93 -28.98
CA ASP A 174 3.07 11.78 -29.80
C ASP A 174 3.90 10.75 -29.01
N ARG A 175 4.14 9.59 -29.59
CA ARG A 175 4.84 8.49 -28.91
C ARG A 175 6.27 8.87 -28.49
N LYS A 176 7.01 9.60 -29.34
CA LYS A 176 8.40 9.98 -29.06
C LYS A 176 8.50 10.97 -27.92
N ASN A 177 7.70 12.02 -27.95
CA ASN A 177 7.67 13.03 -26.90
C ASN A 177 7.10 12.49 -25.58
N TYR A 178 6.17 11.53 -25.64
CA TYR A 178 5.68 10.86 -24.45
C TYR A 178 6.78 10.03 -23.76
N VAL A 179 7.56 9.25 -24.53
CA VAL A 179 8.71 8.50 -24.00
C VAL A 179 9.75 9.46 -23.43
N MET A 180 10.03 10.59 -24.11
CA MET A 180 10.95 11.60 -23.58
C MET A 180 10.50 12.15 -22.23
N LEU A 181 9.20 12.46 -22.07
CA LEU A 181 8.64 12.88 -20.77
C LEU A 181 8.84 11.82 -19.70
N LEU A 182 8.56 10.53 -20.01
CA LEU A 182 8.78 9.44 -19.06
C LEU A 182 10.26 9.31 -18.67
N MET A 183 11.18 9.45 -19.60
CA MET A 183 12.62 9.42 -19.32
C MET A 183 13.06 10.58 -18.43
N VAL A 184 12.56 11.80 -18.67
CA VAL A 184 12.86 12.97 -17.82
C VAL A 184 12.33 12.75 -16.42
N LEU A 185 11.07 12.33 -16.25
CA LEU A 185 10.50 12.05 -14.94
C LEU A 185 11.27 10.95 -14.20
N PHE A 186 11.66 9.88 -14.92
CA PHE A 186 12.45 8.80 -14.35
C PHE A 186 13.85 9.27 -13.92
N ALA A 187 14.50 10.09 -14.73
CA ALA A 187 15.80 10.68 -14.37
C ALA A 187 15.69 11.55 -13.11
N LEU A 188 14.64 12.37 -12.99
CA LEU A 188 14.39 13.18 -11.78
C LEU A 188 14.18 12.34 -10.51
N ILE A 189 13.67 11.11 -10.65
CA ILE A 189 13.51 10.18 -9.53
C ILE A 189 14.85 9.60 -9.08
N GLN A 190 15.74 9.29 -10.04
CA GLN A 190 16.99 8.56 -9.77
C GLN A 190 18.14 9.49 -9.34
N PHE A 191 18.12 10.75 -9.76
CA PHE A 191 19.15 11.73 -9.40
C PHE A 191 18.75 12.46 -8.12
N SER A 192 19.22 11.94 -6.99
CA SER A 192 19.03 12.55 -5.68
C SER A 192 19.80 13.90 -5.61
N TRP A 193 19.08 14.97 -5.37
CA TRP A 193 19.65 16.30 -5.18
C TRP A 193 19.93 16.49 -3.69
N SER A 194 20.98 15.87 -3.20
CA SER A 194 21.34 15.95 -1.79
C SER A 194 21.95 17.32 -1.44
N ILE A 195 21.10 18.28 -1.15
CA ILE A 195 21.49 19.52 -0.49
C ILE A 195 20.82 19.52 0.89
N ASN A 196 21.63 19.49 1.95
CA ASN A 196 21.16 19.33 3.34
C ASN A 196 20.05 20.31 3.75
N VAL A 197 20.05 21.53 3.25
CA VAL A 197 19.06 22.57 3.59
C VAL A 197 17.68 22.28 2.98
N MET A 198 17.60 21.53 1.89
CA MET A 198 16.37 21.24 1.15
C MET A 198 15.96 19.76 1.24
N TYR A 199 16.53 19.00 2.14
CA TYR A 199 16.37 17.56 2.21
C TYR A 199 14.89 17.10 2.21
N ASN A 200 14.07 17.67 3.08
CA ASN A 200 12.65 17.32 3.16
C ASN A 200 11.86 17.74 1.90
N PHE A 201 12.24 18.86 1.29
CA PHE A 201 11.64 19.31 0.03
C PHE A 201 12.02 18.39 -1.12
N VAL A 202 13.26 17.98 -1.20
CA VAL A 202 13.78 17.06 -2.22
C VAL A 202 13.07 15.71 -2.14
N ILE A 203 12.95 15.11 -0.95
CA ILE A 203 12.21 13.85 -0.76
C ILE A 203 10.74 13.99 -1.19
N GLY A 204 10.09 15.08 -0.83
CA GLY A 204 8.72 15.36 -1.25
C GLY A 204 8.59 15.48 -2.77
N MET A 205 9.53 16.13 -3.44
CA MET A 205 9.57 16.26 -4.90
C MET A 205 9.85 14.93 -5.58
N GLU A 206 10.76 14.12 -5.08
CA GLU A 206 11.03 12.77 -5.60
C GLU A 206 9.79 11.87 -5.52
N THR A 207 9.11 11.88 -4.39
CA THR A 207 7.85 11.15 -4.21
C THR A 207 6.78 11.63 -5.19
N LEU A 208 6.64 12.95 -5.37
CA LEU A 208 5.70 13.51 -6.33
C LEU A 208 6.07 13.14 -7.77
N CYS A 209 7.33 13.26 -8.15
CA CYS A 209 7.82 12.85 -9.48
C CYS A 209 7.56 11.36 -9.74
N THR A 210 7.77 10.51 -8.73
CA THR A 210 7.43 9.07 -8.82
C THR A 210 5.94 8.87 -9.13
N GLY A 211 5.06 9.59 -8.46
CA GLY A 211 3.62 9.54 -8.73
C GLY A 211 3.25 10.00 -10.13
N LEU A 212 3.81 11.12 -10.57
CA LEU A 212 3.58 11.65 -11.93
C LEU A 212 4.12 10.71 -13.00
N PHE A 213 5.30 10.12 -12.78
CA PHE A 213 5.90 9.12 -13.65
C PHE A 213 5.01 7.88 -13.78
N LEU A 214 4.64 7.26 -12.64
CA LEU A 214 3.82 6.04 -12.62
C LEU A 214 2.43 6.29 -13.23
N TYR A 215 1.83 7.44 -12.93
CA TYR A 215 0.56 7.83 -13.55
C TYR A 215 0.70 7.98 -15.07
N SER A 216 1.72 8.69 -15.54
CA SER A 216 1.99 8.88 -16.97
C SER A 216 2.29 7.54 -17.65
N LEU A 217 3.07 6.67 -16.98
CA LEU A 217 3.37 5.33 -17.50
C LEU A 217 2.11 4.47 -17.64
N GLY A 218 1.20 4.52 -16.66
CA GLY A 218 -0.10 3.87 -16.76
C GLY A 218 -0.89 4.33 -18.00
N GLY A 219 -0.92 5.65 -18.24
CA GLY A 219 -1.50 6.24 -19.45
C GLY A 219 -0.80 5.80 -20.74
N TYR A 220 0.53 5.74 -20.73
CA TYR A 220 1.31 5.26 -21.87
C TYR A 220 1.01 3.81 -22.23
N VAL A 221 0.93 2.94 -21.20
CA VAL A 221 0.54 1.53 -21.38
C VAL A 221 -0.85 1.42 -21.99
N LYS A 222 -1.80 2.26 -21.54
CA LYS A 222 -3.16 2.28 -22.11
C LYS A 222 -3.17 2.71 -23.57
N LYS A 223 -2.39 3.74 -23.91
CA LYS A 223 -2.41 4.37 -25.25
C LYS A 223 -1.64 3.58 -26.30
N TYR A 224 -0.49 3.01 -25.92
CA TYR A 224 0.46 2.44 -26.89
C TYR A 224 0.75 0.96 -26.73
N ASP A 225 0.29 0.33 -25.64
CA ASP A 225 0.52 -1.09 -25.30
C ASP A 225 1.98 -1.55 -25.53
N PRO A 226 2.98 -0.88 -24.92
CA PRO A 226 4.40 -1.11 -25.22
C PRO A 226 4.85 -2.53 -24.89
N PHE A 227 4.19 -3.16 -23.94
CA PHE A 227 4.54 -4.49 -23.43
C PHE A 227 3.74 -5.63 -24.11
N GLY A 228 2.75 -5.34 -24.95
CA GLY A 228 1.85 -6.32 -25.54
C GLY A 228 2.53 -7.43 -26.30
N ARG A 229 3.73 -7.17 -26.87
CA ARG A 229 4.54 -8.16 -27.59
C ARG A 229 5.46 -9.00 -26.70
N ILE A 230 5.67 -8.60 -25.45
CA ILE A 230 6.51 -9.34 -24.50
C ILE A 230 5.77 -10.61 -24.08
N ARG A 231 6.43 -11.76 -24.14
CA ARG A 231 5.83 -13.02 -23.71
C ARG A 231 5.59 -13.02 -22.20
N LEU A 232 4.48 -13.65 -21.76
CA LEU A 232 4.10 -13.67 -20.35
C LEU A 232 5.18 -14.29 -19.44
N TRP A 233 5.86 -15.33 -19.92
CA TRP A 233 6.96 -15.93 -19.16
C TRP A 233 8.12 -14.95 -18.89
N ALA A 234 8.37 -14.00 -19.80
CA ALA A 234 9.40 -12.99 -19.59
C ALA A 234 8.98 -11.97 -18.50
N VAL A 235 7.68 -11.64 -18.43
CA VAL A 235 7.16 -10.83 -17.32
C VAL A 235 7.31 -11.56 -15.97
N LEU A 236 6.99 -12.86 -15.93
CA LEU A 236 7.21 -13.69 -14.73
C LEU A 236 8.69 -13.79 -14.37
N ALA A 237 9.56 -13.94 -15.37
CA ALA A 237 11.01 -13.97 -15.14
C ALA A 237 11.52 -12.67 -14.51
N VAL A 238 11.03 -11.51 -14.96
CA VAL A 238 11.38 -10.22 -14.35
C VAL A 238 10.94 -10.17 -12.88
N ILE A 239 9.73 -10.61 -12.56
CA ILE A 239 9.23 -10.66 -11.18
C ILE A 239 10.14 -11.54 -10.32
N ILE A 240 10.47 -12.75 -10.79
CA ILE A 240 11.31 -13.70 -10.04
C ILE A 240 12.73 -13.15 -9.87
N VAL A 241 13.37 -12.68 -10.94
CA VAL A 241 14.75 -12.17 -10.89
C VAL A 241 14.86 -10.96 -9.97
N MET A 242 13.91 -10.02 -10.03
CA MET A 242 13.91 -8.85 -9.16
C MET A 242 13.72 -9.21 -7.69
N ASN A 243 12.83 -10.15 -7.37
CA ASN A 243 12.69 -10.62 -5.99
C ASN A 243 13.94 -11.35 -5.50
N LEU A 244 14.52 -12.22 -6.32
CA LEU A 244 15.77 -12.91 -5.96
C LEU A 244 16.93 -11.93 -5.76
N PHE A 245 17.02 -10.89 -6.60
CA PHE A 245 18.02 -9.84 -6.46
C PHE A 245 17.90 -9.13 -5.11
N VAL A 246 16.68 -8.81 -4.70
CA VAL A 246 16.44 -8.13 -3.41
C VAL A 246 16.74 -9.04 -2.24
N ILE A 247 16.22 -10.26 -2.25
CA ILE A 247 16.48 -11.23 -1.19
C ILE A 247 17.98 -11.48 -1.07
N GLY A 248 18.68 -11.64 -2.21
CA GLY A 248 20.12 -11.84 -2.23
C GLY A 248 20.91 -10.64 -1.72
N SER A 249 20.56 -9.43 -2.15
CA SER A 249 21.21 -8.20 -1.66
C SER A 249 21.00 -8.01 -0.16
N PHE A 250 19.80 -8.27 0.32
CA PHE A 250 19.48 -8.21 1.74
C PHE A 250 20.31 -9.24 2.54
N TYR A 251 20.35 -10.48 2.06
CA TYR A 251 21.12 -11.54 2.70
C TYR A 251 22.60 -11.18 2.83
N ILE A 252 23.23 -10.72 1.73
CA ILE A 252 24.64 -10.35 1.72
C ILE A 252 24.90 -9.21 2.70
N ASN A 253 24.15 -8.11 2.61
CA ASN A 253 24.34 -6.95 3.47
C ASN A 253 24.16 -7.28 4.95
N THR A 254 23.18 -8.12 5.28
CA THR A 254 22.93 -8.49 6.68
C THR A 254 23.95 -9.49 7.19
N ALA A 255 24.38 -10.45 6.37
CA ALA A 255 25.45 -11.37 6.74
C ALA A 255 26.77 -10.63 7.01
N GLU A 256 27.11 -9.63 6.19
CA GLU A 256 28.29 -8.78 6.41
C GLU A 256 28.16 -7.98 7.71
N ASN A 257 27.00 -7.39 7.99
CA ASN A 257 26.75 -6.65 9.21
C ASN A 257 26.82 -7.53 10.48
N ILE A 258 26.30 -8.75 10.42
CA ILE A 258 26.42 -9.73 11.52
C ILE A 258 27.87 -10.09 11.79
N LEU A 259 28.67 -10.31 10.75
CA LEU A 259 30.10 -10.64 10.89
C LEU A 259 30.94 -9.47 11.40
N ALA A 260 30.56 -8.25 11.08
CA ALA A 260 31.23 -7.03 11.51
C ALA A 260 30.73 -6.49 12.86
N TYR A 261 29.76 -7.16 13.49
CA TYR A 261 29.17 -6.71 14.73
C TYR A 261 30.19 -6.72 15.89
N ASP A 262 30.37 -5.57 16.51
CA ASP A 262 31.16 -5.38 17.72
C ASP A 262 30.24 -4.91 18.86
N PRO A 263 30.05 -5.73 19.91
CA PRO A 263 29.21 -5.38 21.06
C PRO A 263 29.64 -4.10 21.78
N GLU A 264 30.93 -3.76 21.70
CA GLU A 264 31.48 -2.57 22.38
C GLU A 264 31.25 -1.28 21.60
N SER A 265 31.01 -1.36 20.30
CA SER A 265 30.84 -0.19 19.43
C SER A 265 29.46 0.43 19.45
N SER A 266 28.48 -0.13 20.17
CA SER A 266 27.06 0.25 20.17
C SER A 266 26.44 0.40 18.76
N ALA A 267 27.10 -0.06 17.71
CA ALA A 267 26.57 -0.07 16.36
C ALA A 267 25.54 -1.19 16.22
N LEU A 268 24.36 -0.84 15.70
CA LEU A 268 23.31 -1.81 15.35
C LEU A 268 23.83 -2.75 14.28
N PHE A 269 23.83 -4.06 14.54
CA PHE A 269 24.25 -5.03 13.53
C PHE A 269 23.23 -5.15 12.35
N ILE A 270 21.98 -4.80 12.60
CA ILE A 270 20.98 -4.60 11.57
C ILE A 270 20.64 -3.10 11.54
N GLN A 271 21.41 -2.32 10.79
CA GLN A 271 21.21 -0.86 10.72
C GLN A 271 19.96 -0.48 9.93
N SER A 272 19.62 -1.25 8.93
CA SER A 272 18.37 -1.11 8.19
C SER A 272 18.13 -2.36 7.36
N ILE A 273 16.90 -2.84 7.37
CA ILE A 273 16.47 -3.79 6.36
C ILE A 273 16.35 -3.00 5.06
N PRO A 274 16.91 -3.46 3.92
CA PRO A 274 16.78 -2.76 2.66
C PRO A 274 15.31 -2.58 2.32
N GLN A 275 14.79 -1.43 2.68
CA GLN A 275 13.47 -1.02 2.24
C GLN A 275 13.62 -0.56 0.79
N TYR A 276 12.76 -1.04 -0.09
CA TYR A 276 12.61 -0.37 -1.35
C TYR A 276 12.07 1.02 -1.08
N LEU A 277 12.93 2.00 -1.13
CA LEU A 277 12.50 3.39 -1.10
C LEU A 277 11.55 3.62 -2.28
N ASN A 278 10.54 4.46 -2.08
CA ASN A 278 9.51 4.77 -3.07
C ASN A 278 10.09 5.11 -4.46
N ASN A 279 11.31 5.65 -4.48
CA ASN A 279 11.96 6.22 -5.64
C ASN A 279 12.96 5.28 -6.30
N GLN A 280 13.12 4.04 -5.80
CA GLN A 280 14.09 3.11 -6.38
C GLN A 280 13.53 2.38 -7.58
N ILE A 281 14.44 1.99 -8.48
CA ILE A 281 14.10 1.32 -9.74
C ILE A 281 13.37 -0.01 -9.53
N VAL A 282 13.70 -0.74 -8.47
CA VAL A 282 13.17 -2.10 -8.23
C VAL A 282 11.68 -2.12 -7.97
N PRO A 283 11.09 -1.32 -7.03
CA PRO A 283 9.64 -1.29 -6.84
C PRO A 283 8.90 -0.82 -8.09
N VAL A 284 9.49 0.09 -8.86
CA VAL A 284 8.91 0.56 -10.12
C VAL A 284 8.85 -0.57 -11.14
N VAL A 285 9.95 -1.29 -11.35
CA VAL A 285 10.01 -2.41 -12.31
C VAL A 285 9.10 -3.55 -11.89
N LEU A 286 9.11 -3.94 -10.60
CA LEU A 286 8.21 -4.95 -10.05
C LEU A 286 6.74 -4.51 -10.19
N GLY A 287 6.41 -3.27 -9.82
CA GLY A 287 5.06 -2.74 -9.96
C GLY A 287 4.55 -2.80 -11.39
N ILE A 288 5.39 -2.46 -12.38
CA ILE A 288 5.07 -2.56 -13.82
C ILE A 288 4.88 -4.03 -14.23
N ALA A 289 5.76 -4.92 -13.80
CA ALA A 289 5.71 -6.33 -14.18
C ALA A 289 4.45 -7.01 -13.58
N VAL A 290 4.14 -6.77 -12.32
CA VAL A 290 2.93 -7.27 -11.67
C VAL A 290 1.67 -6.66 -12.30
N PHE A 291 1.66 -5.35 -12.57
CA PHE A 291 0.56 -4.70 -13.28
C PHE A 291 0.32 -5.35 -14.65
N GLU A 292 1.38 -5.59 -15.42
CA GLU A 292 1.30 -6.19 -16.75
C GLU A 292 0.85 -7.64 -16.70
N LEU A 293 1.27 -8.41 -15.70
CA LEU A 293 0.78 -9.77 -15.45
C LEU A 293 -0.74 -9.77 -15.28
N PHE A 294 -1.27 -8.98 -14.34
CA PHE A 294 -2.71 -8.94 -14.07
C PHE A 294 -3.51 -8.33 -15.23
N ARG A 295 -2.95 -7.37 -15.96
CA ARG A 295 -3.61 -6.81 -17.15
C ARG A 295 -3.92 -7.86 -18.20
N ARG A 296 -3.10 -8.91 -18.30
CA ARG A 296 -3.24 -9.99 -19.29
C ARG A 296 -4.01 -11.21 -18.78
N LEU A 297 -4.25 -11.32 -17.47
CA LEU A 297 -5.06 -12.38 -16.93
C LEU A 297 -6.48 -12.31 -17.50
N LYS A 298 -7.05 -13.45 -17.81
CA LYS A 298 -8.46 -13.57 -18.24
C LYS A 298 -9.30 -14.00 -17.04
N VAL A 299 -9.68 -13.04 -16.19
CA VAL A 299 -10.53 -13.32 -15.02
C VAL A 299 -11.98 -13.02 -15.39
N PRO A 300 -12.92 -13.95 -15.15
CA PRO A 300 -14.35 -13.69 -15.31
C PRO A 300 -14.80 -12.52 -14.47
N ASN A 301 -15.75 -11.73 -14.97
CA ASN A 301 -16.27 -10.60 -14.19
C ASN A 301 -17.04 -11.10 -12.97
N SER A 302 -16.55 -10.76 -11.78
CA SER A 302 -17.08 -11.19 -10.48
C SER A 302 -17.50 -9.99 -9.65
N SER A 303 -18.77 -9.93 -9.24
CA SER A 303 -19.27 -8.89 -8.34
C SER A 303 -18.59 -8.92 -6.96
N ALA A 304 -18.24 -10.11 -6.48
CA ALA A 304 -17.52 -10.27 -5.21
C ALA A 304 -16.10 -9.68 -5.30
N VAL A 305 -15.33 -10.02 -6.35
CA VAL A 305 -13.99 -9.45 -6.58
C VAL A 305 -14.07 -7.93 -6.73
N ASN A 306 -15.08 -7.44 -7.47
CA ASN A 306 -15.27 -6.01 -7.69
C ASN A 306 -15.65 -5.27 -6.40
N PHE A 307 -16.42 -5.88 -5.50
CA PHE A 307 -16.76 -5.33 -4.19
C PHE A 307 -15.52 -5.29 -3.28
N ILE A 308 -14.78 -6.39 -3.19
CA ILE A 308 -13.55 -6.49 -2.40
C ILE A 308 -12.50 -5.50 -2.93
N GLY A 309 -12.31 -5.40 -4.25
CA GLY A 309 -11.41 -4.41 -4.84
C GLY A 309 -11.82 -2.96 -4.56
N ALA A 310 -13.13 -2.69 -4.40
CA ALA A 310 -13.63 -1.37 -4.01
C ALA A 310 -13.35 -1.01 -2.54
N SER A 311 -13.13 -2.00 -1.67
CA SER A 311 -12.83 -1.81 -0.25
C SER A 311 -11.38 -1.43 0.03
N THR A 312 -10.47 -1.60 -0.93
CA THR A 312 -9.01 -1.47 -0.71
C THR A 312 -8.58 -0.12 -0.14
N PHE A 313 -9.26 0.98 -0.51
CA PHE A 313 -8.95 2.28 0.07
C PHE A 313 -9.43 2.40 1.53
N MET A 314 -10.59 1.83 1.88
CA MET A 314 -11.03 1.75 3.27
C MET A 314 -10.08 0.88 4.10
N THR A 315 -9.65 -0.26 3.55
CA THR A 315 -8.66 -1.12 4.17
C THR A 315 -7.35 -0.37 4.46
N TYR A 316 -6.88 0.44 3.50
CA TYR A 316 -5.71 1.29 3.71
C TYR A 316 -5.92 2.25 4.90
N LEU A 317 -7.03 2.97 4.95
CA LEU A 317 -7.32 3.93 6.03
C LEU A 317 -7.46 3.26 7.41
N ILE A 318 -7.93 2.02 7.46
CA ILE A 318 -8.16 1.30 8.72
C ILE A 318 -6.87 0.72 9.30
N HIS A 319 -5.93 0.22 8.47
CA HIS A 319 -4.79 -0.53 9.00
C HIS A 319 -3.52 0.32 9.20
N ASP A 320 -3.34 1.40 8.43
CA ASP A 320 -2.14 2.23 8.49
C ASP A 320 -2.23 3.26 9.64
N ASN A 321 -2.14 2.76 10.89
CA ASN A 321 -2.24 3.61 12.08
C ASN A 321 -1.69 2.91 13.34
N LYS A 322 -1.39 3.71 14.37
CA LYS A 322 -0.84 3.25 15.65
C LYS A 322 -1.72 2.23 16.39
N PHE A 323 -3.04 2.24 16.17
CA PHE A 323 -3.93 1.26 16.77
C PHE A 323 -3.58 -0.16 16.30
N PHE A 324 -3.49 -0.38 14.99
CA PHE A 324 -3.11 -1.68 14.45
C PHE A 324 -1.66 -2.05 14.78
N TYR A 325 -0.74 -1.09 14.76
CA TYR A 325 0.65 -1.35 15.14
C TYR A 325 0.75 -1.89 16.58
N LYS A 326 -0.02 -1.31 17.54
CA LYS A 326 -0.05 -1.83 18.91
C LYS A 326 -0.66 -3.24 18.99
N ILE A 327 -1.71 -3.51 18.21
CA ILE A 327 -2.35 -4.84 18.15
C ILE A 327 -1.39 -5.90 17.59
N TRP A 328 -0.69 -5.59 16.50
CA TRP A 328 0.27 -6.53 15.90
C TRP A 328 1.51 -6.75 16.77
N ASN A 329 1.92 -5.77 17.57
CA ASN A 329 3.03 -5.87 18.51
C ASN A 329 2.72 -6.71 19.78
N ILE A 330 1.53 -7.31 19.89
CA ILE A 330 1.25 -8.32 20.91
C ILE A 330 2.07 -9.60 20.64
N GLU A 331 2.39 -9.86 19.37
CA GLU A 331 3.19 -11.01 18.98
C GLU A 331 4.69 -10.77 19.19
N ASP A 332 5.38 -11.76 19.72
CA ASP A 332 6.84 -11.82 19.73
C ASP A 332 7.33 -12.40 18.40
N TRP A 333 7.43 -11.52 17.41
CA TRP A 333 7.73 -11.88 16.04
C TRP A 333 9.09 -12.57 15.88
N ILE A 334 10.07 -12.14 16.65
CA ILE A 334 11.45 -12.63 16.51
C ILE A 334 11.59 -14.01 17.10
N THR A 335 11.05 -14.24 18.28
CA THR A 335 11.00 -15.59 18.88
C THR A 335 10.20 -16.54 18.00
N LEU A 336 9.03 -16.13 17.50
CA LEU A 336 8.26 -16.95 16.55
C LEU A 336 9.04 -17.33 15.30
N LEU A 337 9.76 -16.38 14.71
CA LEU A 337 10.58 -16.62 13.51
C LEU A 337 11.70 -17.64 13.79
N HIS A 338 12.34 -17.52 14.95
CA HIS A 338 13.46 -18.37 15.32
C HIS A 338 13.02 -19.79 15.71
N GLU A 339 12.01 -19.89 16.56
CA GLU A 339 11.60 -21.19 17.12
C GLU A 339 10.79 -22.02 16.13
N ASN A 340 9.90 -21.38 15.37
CA ASN A 340 8.97 -22.08 14.49
C ASN A 340 8.58 -21.26 13.26
N ILE A 341 9.34 -21.40 12.19
CA ILE A 341 9.07 -20.72 10.90
C ILE A 341 7.66 -20.97 10.37
N MET A 342 7.11 -22.16 10.52
CA MET A 342 5.75 -22.46 10.04
C MET A 342 4.70 -21.72 10.86
N GLN A 343 4.87 -21.64 12.17
CA GLN A 343 3.99 -20.86 13.05
C GLN A 343 4.13 -19.37 12.76
N PHE A 344 5.34 -18.86 12.56
CA PHE A 344 5.57 -17.47 12.12
C PHE A 344 4.75 -17.14 10.86
N HIS A 345 4.87 -17.96 9.81
CA HIS A 345 4.08 -17.75 8.60
C HIS A 345 2.56 -17.82 8.85
N GLY A 346 2.12 -18.77 9.68
CA GLY A 346 0.71 -18.91 10.03
C GLY A 346 0.17 -17.66 10.74
N VAL A 347 0.88 -17.14 11.73
CA VAL A 347 0.52 -15.94 12.49
C VAL A 347 0.62 -14.69 11.60
N PHE A 348 1.71 -14.54 10.84
CA PHE A 348 1.93 -13.39 9.96
C PHE A 348 0.84 -13.26 8.90
N TRP A 349 0.60 -14.30 8.11
CA TRP A 349 -0.44 -14.27 7.10
C TRP A 349 -1.85 -14.25 7.70
N GLY A 350 -2.03 -14.83 8.89
CA GLY A 350 -3.25 -14.70 9.69
C GLY A 350 -3.57 -13.24 9.98
N TRP A 351 -2.61 -12.46 10.47
CA TRP A 351 -2.78 -11.03 10.73
C TRP A 351 -3.03 -10.22 9.45
N VAL A 352 -2.33 -10.53 8.36
CA VAL A 352 -2.58 -9.90 7.04
C VAL A 352 -4.03 -10.10 6.62
N LEU A 353 -4.53 -11.33 6.69
CA LEU A 353 -5.90 -11.67 6.26
C LEU A 353 -6.97 -11.11 7.20
N ILE A 354 -6.75 -11.15 8.52
CA ILE A 354 -7.67 -10.56 9.52
C ILE A 354 -7.78 -9.06 9.29
N THR A 355 -6.66 -8.39 9.16
CA THR A 355 -6.61 -6.93 8.90
C THR A 355 -7.34 -6.57 7.61
N PHE A 356 -7.12 -7.33 6.55
CA PHE A 356 -7.82 -7.16 5.28
C PHE A 356 -9.33 -7.38 5.43
N ALA A 357 -9.75 -8.42 6.16
CA ALA A 357 -11.17 -8.72 6.41
C ALA A 357 -11.86 -7.61 7.20
N VAL A 358 -11.19 -7.04 8.21
CA VAL A 358 -11.68 -5.87 8.97
C VAL A 358 -11.90 -4.68 8.04
N GLY A 359 -10.97 -4.40 7.13
CA GLY A 359 -11.11 -3.34 6.15
C GLY A 359 -12.30 -3.54 5.20
N ILE A 360 -12.54 -4.78 4.73
CA ILE A 360 -13.72 -5.14 3.93
C ILE A 360 -15.00 -4.93 4.73
N LEU A 361 -15.04 -5.35 6.00
CA LEU A 361 -16.20 -5.18 6.87
C LEU A 361 -16.52 -3.69 7.09
N CYS A 362 -15.52 -2.87 7.40
CA CYS A 362 -15.67 -1.43 7.54
C CYS A 362 -16.22 -0.79 6.24
N TYR A 363 -15.72 -1.22 5.08
CA TYR A 363 -16.25 -0.75 3.81
C TYR A 363 -17.70 -1.19 3.58
N ALA A 364 -18.08 -2.40 3.95
CA ALA A 364 -19.45 -2.89 3.82
C ALA A 364 -20.43 -2.07 4.67
N ILE A 365 -20.04 -1.75 5.91
CA ILE A 365 -20.83 -0.88 6.81
C ILE A 365 -20.94 0.54 6.22
N PHE A 366 -19.82 1.13 5.79
CA PHE A 366 -19.80 2.44 5.15
C PHE A 366 -20.70 2.50 3.91
N ALA A 367 -20.64 1.50 3.05
CA ALA A 367 -21.46 1.42 1.84
C ALA A 367 -22.95 1.29 2.16
N GLY A 368 -23.30 0.49 3.17
CA GLY A 368 -24.66 0.35 3.68
C GLY A 368 -25.22 1.66 4.22
N LEU A 369 -24.48 2.34 5.09
CA LEU A 369 -24.86 3.66 5.64
C LEU A 369 -25.01 4.72 4.54
N SER A 370 -24.08 4.75 3.59
CA SER A 370 -24.14 5.69 2.46
C SER A 370 -25.40 5.47 1.61
N LYS A 371 -25.82 4.22 1.40
CA LYS A 371 -27.06 3.89 0.67
C LYS A 371 -28.30 4.35 1.45
N LEU A 372 -28.34 4.10 2.76
CA LEU A 372 -29.45 4.55 3.62
C LEU A 372 -29.59 6.07 3.62
N LEU A 373 -28.51 6.81 3.77
CA LEU A 373 -28.51 8.26 3.74
C LEU A 373 -28.96 8.83 2.38
N ASN A 374 -28.61 8.18 1.28
CA ASN A 374 -29.06 8.57 -0.06
C ASN A 374 -30.53 8.27 -0.32
N ILE A 375 -31.10 7.23 0.29
CA ILE A 375 -32.53 6.91 0.23
C ILE A 375 -33.37 7.94 0.99
N CYS A 376 -32.88 8.49 2.09
CA CYS A 376 -33.59 9.50 2.90
C CYS A 376 -33.59 10.90 2.25
N LYS A 377 -32.64 11.22 1.35
CA LYS A 377 -32.59 12.55 0.70
C LYS A 377 -33.79 12.93 -0.19
N PRO A 378 -34.37 12.03 -1.01
CA PRO A 378 -35.51 12.39 -1.85
C PRO A 378 -36.79 12.74 -1.08
N LEU A 379 -36.96 12.21 0.14
CA LEU A 379 -38.14 12.49 0.97
C LEU A 379 -38.08 13.88 1.65
N ALA A 380 -36.87 14.30 2.05
CA ALA A 380 -36.69 15.63 2.67
C ALA A 380 -36.88 16.78 1.69
N ILE A 381 -36.57 16.60 0.39
CA ILE A 381 -36.73 17.65 -0.63
C ILE A 381 -38.19 17.78 -1.08
N LYS A 382 -39.03 16.73 -0.99
CA LYS A 382 -40.45 16.82 -1.32
C LYS A 382 -41.29 17.54 -0.26
N GLN A 383 -40.83 17.64 0.99
CA GLN A 383 -41.53 18.35 2.05
C GLN A 383 -41.26 19.87 2.06
N THR A 384 -40.17 20.34 1.46
CA THR A 384 -39.84 21.77 1.39
C THR A 384 -40.32 22.48 0.10
N ALA A 385 -40.87 21.74 -0.86
CA ALA A 385 -41.39 22.30 -2.10
C ALA A 385 -42.93 22.45 -2.10
N GLN A 386 -43.60 22.28 -0.96
CA GLN A 386 -45.04 22.44 -0.80
C GLN A 386 -45.41 23.40 0.34
N VAL A 387 -44.60 24.42 0.61
CA VAL A 387 -45.00 25.54 1.48
C VAL A 387 -44.93 26.85 0.69
#